data_4bbdb0be86d1ca3c36d99429e4759728
#
_entry.id   4bbdb0be86d1ca3c36d99429e4759728
#
_cell.length_a   1.000
_cell.length_b   1.000
_cell.length_c   1.000
_cell.angle_alpha   90.00
_cell.angle_beta   90.00
_cell.angle_gamma   90.00
#
_symmetry.space_group_name_H-M   'P 1'
#
loop_
_entity.id
_entity.type
_entity.pdbx_description
1 polymer ?
#
loop_
_entity_poly.entity_id
_entity_poly.type
_entity_poly.pdbx_seq_one_letter_code
_entity_poly.pdbx_strand_id
1 'polypeptide(L)'
;MTLGNTASAFLLIGLVPTTLAGTFWHVSDLHMDFLYSKGGDVSDWCHKNNSEEEVASGAGPAGDYRCDSPQALVLSALKAMHKFQPKPDFIVWTGDSAPHWKKPAPPNDTYIMNVTKSVFRQLDNLFQGVPVVAALGNHDASPPDQFPVANTGENKTNEYYTALWQQGAFGDHIQVRFC
;
A
#
# COMPACT_ATOMS: atom_id res chain seq x y z
N MET A 1 38.42 -71.48 11.38
CA MET A 1 38.66 -70.14 10.80
C MET A 1 37.33 -69.65 10.20
N THR A 2 36.63 -68.81 10.92
CA THR A 2 35.35 -68.24 10.45
C THR A 2 35.59 -66.78 10.16
N LEU A 3 35.49 -66.43 8.87
CA LEU A 3 35.57 -65.05 8.34
C LEU A 3 34.24 -64.34 8.62
N GLY A 4 34.28 -63.37 9.51
CA GLY A 4 33.14 -62.53 9.78
C GLY A 4 33.00 -61.46 8.67
N ASN A 5 31.85 -61.44 8.00
CA ASN A 5 31.46 -60.41 7.06
C ASN A 5 30.90 -59.22 7.84
N THR A 6 31.63 -58.12 7.90
CA THR A 6 31.11 -56.85 8.38
C THR A 6 30.50 -56.10 7.20
N ALA A 7 29.17 -56.08 7.13
CA ALA A 7 28.44 -55.23 6.17
C ALA A 7 28.43 -53.80 6.69
N SER A 8 29.18 -52.93 6.03
CA SER A 8 29.09 -51.45 6.27
C SER A 8 27.86 -50.89 5.59
N ALA A 9 26.85 -50.50 6.36
CA ALA A 9 25.71 -49.79 5.84
C ALA A 9 26.07 -48.29 5.63
N PHE A 10 26.19 -47.86 4.40
CA PHE A 10 26.29 -46.46 4.07
C PHE A 10 24.90 -45.80 4.13
N LEU A 11 24.69 -44.97 5.16
CA LEU A 11 23.50 -44.13 5.26
C LEU A 11 23.65 -42.94 4.30
N LEU A 12 23.06 -43.01 3.12
CA LEU A 12 22.91 -41.90 2.23
C LEU A 12 21.88 -40.93 2.82
N ILE A 13 22.35 -39.90 3.55
CA ILE A 13 21.53 -38.75 3.92
C ILE A 13 21.36 -37.91 2.65
N GLY A 14 20.25 -38.10 1.97
CA GLY A 14 19.85 -37.24 0.88
C GLY A 14 19.64 -35.84 1.42
N LEU A 15 20.50 -34.89 1.06
CA LEU A 15 20.23 -33.47 1.22
C LEU A 15 19.02 -33.12 0.35
N VAL A 16 17.84 -33.09 0.97
CA VAL A 16 16.68 -32.48 0.33
C VAL A 16 16.96 -30.98 0.31
N PRO A 17 17.08 -30.34 -0.88
CA PRO A 17 17.23 -28.90 -0.93
C PRO A 17 15.98 -28.29 -0.29
N THR A 18 16.14 -27.67 0.88
CA THR A 18 15.11 -26.84 1.45
C THR A 18 14.98 -25.62 0.56
N THR A 19 14.01 -25.62 -0.33
CA THR A 19 13.63 -24.39 -1.03
C THR A 19 13.15 -23.42 0.02
N LEU A 20 13.97 -22.40 0.29
CA LEU A 20 13.55 -21.26 1.11
C LEU A 20 12.53 -20.50 0.27
N ALA A 21 11.25 -20.74 0.50
CA ALA A 21 10.20 -19.94 -0.07
C ALA A 21 10.17 -18.58 0.63
N GLY A 22 10.47 -17.52 -0.10
CA GLY A 22 10.30 -16.16 0.38
C GLY A 22 8.82 -15.79 0.48
N THR A 23 8.51 -14.82 1.34
CA THR A 23 7.15 -14.27 1.49
C THR A 23 7.17 -12.78 1.25
N PHE A 24 6.13 -12.26 0.63
CA PHE A 24 5.97 -10.82 0.44
C PHE A 24 4.51 -10.41 0.53
N TRP A 25 4.28 -9.14 0.83
CA TRP A 25 2.98 -8.53 0.68
C TRP A 25 2.91 -7.74 -0.62
N HIS A 26 1.76 -7.81 -1.30
CA HIS A 26 1.42 -6.91 -2.38
C HIS A 26 0.22 -6.06 -1.94
N VAL A 27 0.39 -4.74 -1.98
CA VAL A 27 -0.61 -3.75 -1.60
C VAL A 27 -0.86 -2.84 -2.78
N SER A 28 -2.11 -2.63 -3.16
CA SER A 28 -2.53 -1.79 -4.28
C SER A 28 -3.91 -1.21 -4.03
N ASP A 29 -4.24 -0.13 -4.73
CA ASP A 29 -5.60 0.37 -4.88
C ASP A 29 -6.32 0.61 -3.54
N LEU A 30 -5.65 1.24 -2.60
CA LEU A 30 -6.22 1.52 -1.28
C LEU A 30 -7.27 2.63 -1.34
N HIS A 31 -7.17 3.55 -2.28
CA HIS A 31 -8.08 4.66 -2.50
C HIS A 31 -8.58 5.27 -1.19
N MET A 32 -7.61 5.66 -0.33
CA MET A 32 -7.93 6.16 1.01
C MET A 32 -8.45 7.58 0.98
N ASP A 33 -9.66 7.77 1.47
CA ASP A 33 -10.33 9.06 1.51
C ASP A 33 -10.37 9.65 2.93
N PHE A 34 -9.69 10.78 3.13
CA PHE A 34 -9.71 11.51 4.39
C PHE A 34 -11.04 12.25 4.65
N LEU A 35 -11.84 12.45 3.61
CA LEU A 35 -13.12 13.13 3.70
C LEU A 35 -14.27 12.15 3.99
N TYR A 36 -13.99 10.84 3.91
CA TYR A 36 -14.98 9.83 4.26
C TYR A 36 -15.52 10.07 5.66
N SER A 37 -16.83 10.06 5.80
CA SER A 37 -17.52 10.27 7.07
C SER A 37 -18.53 9.15 7.33
N LYS A 38 -18.52 8.61 8.55
CA LYS A 38 -19.62 7.76 9.02
C LYS A 38 -20.94 8.54 8.95
N GLY A 39 -21.95 7.95 8.33
CA GLY A 39 -23.22 8.63 8.08
C GLY A 39 -23.20 9.62 6.91
N GLY A 40 -22.06 9.69 6.20
CA GLY A 40 -21.93 10.52 5.00
C GLY A 40 -22.84 10.08 3.87
N ASP A 41 -23.13 11.00 2.96
CA ASP A 41 -23.98 10.75 1.80
C ASP A 41 -23.26 9.85 0.78
N VAL A 42 -23.80 8.67 0.55
CA VAL A 42 -23.25 7.71 -0.42
C VAL A 42 -23.36 8.20 -1.87
N SER A 43 -24.23 9.17 -2.15
CA SER A 43 -24.31 9.81 -3.46
C SER A 43 -23.23 10.86 -3.67
N ASP A 44 -22.59 11.29 -2.59
CA ASP A 44 -21.47 12.22 -2.55
C ASP A 44 -20.21 11.59 -1.91
N TRP A 45 -19.82 10.42 -2.37
CA TRP A 45 -18.59 9.70 -1.94
C TRP A 45 -18.48 9.46 -0.43
N CYS A 46 -19.61 9.38 0.24
CA CYS A 46 -19.67 9.25 1.70
C CYS A 46 -19.06 10.45 2.45
N HIS A 47 -18.98 11.60 1.83
CA HIS A 47 -18.57 12.82 2.49
C HIS A 47 -19.69 13.35 3.39
N LYS A 48 -19.31 14.16 4.38
CA LYS A 48 -20.27 14.77 5.29
C LYS A 48 -21.06 15.84 4.56
N ASN A 49 -22.38 15.66 4.43
CA ASN A 49 -23.25 16.73 4.00
C ASN A 49 -23.33 17.81 5.11
N ASN A 50 -23.30 19.09 4.72
CA ASN A 50 -23.50 20.21 5.64
C ASN A 50 -24.95 20.35 6.14
N SER A 51 -25.86 19.49 5.67
CA SER A 51 -27.22 19.38 6.19
C SER A 51 -27.22 18.54 7.47
N GLU A 52 -27.83 19.04 8.54
CA GLU A 52 -27.93 18.36 9.85
C GLU A 52 -28.78 17.07 9.82
N GLU A 53 -29.31 16.66 8.69
CA GLU A 53 -30.06 15.42 8.53
C GLU A 53 -29.12 14.21 8.45
N GLU A 54 -29.07 13.41 9.49
CA GLU A 54 -28.53 12.05 9.42
C GLU A 54 -29.33 11.28 8.36
N VAL A 55 -28.68 11.00 7.22
CA VAL A 55 -29.29 10.18 6.19
C VAL A 55 -29.46 8.77 6.75
N ALA A 56 -30.68 8.30 6.90
CA ALA A 56 -31.01 6.98 7.48
C ALA A 56 -30.32 5.78 6.77
N SER A 57 -29.70 6.03 5.64
CA SER A 57 -28.90 5.06 4.84
C SER A 57 -27.46 5.48 4.69
N GLY A 58 -26.92 6.26 5.62
CA GLY A 58 -25.54 6.80 5.52
C GLY A 58 -24.45 5.74 5.63
N ALA A 59 -23.27 6.14 5.19
CA ALA A 59 -22.09 5.29 5.14
C ALA A 59 -21.72 4.66 6.49
N GLY A 60 -21.33 3.40 6.48
CA GLY A 60 -20.89 2.66 7.67
C GLY A 60 -19.53 3.14 8.20
N PRO A 61 -19.18 2.82 9.45
CA PRO A 61 -17.89 3.23 10.04
C PRO A 61 -16.68 2.50 9.44
N ALA A 62 -16.89 1.33 8.85
CA ALA A 62 -15.85 0.50 8.25
C ALA A 62 -15.79 0.61 6.72
N GLY A 63 -16.56 1.50 6.13
CA GLY A 63 -16.65 1.68 4.70
C GLY A 63 -18.06 1.44 4.15
N ASP A 64 -18.22 1.81 2.89
CA ASP A 64 -19.40 1.51 2.07
C ASP A 64 -18.89 1.19 0.66
N TYR A 65 -19.43 0.14 0.03
CA TYR A 65 -18.99 -0.32 -1.30
C TYR A 65 -19.20 0.70 -2.43
N ARG A 66 -19.93 1.77 -2.18
CA ARG A 66 -20.20 2.85 -3.13
C ARG A 66 -19.21 4.01 -3.01
N CYS A 67 -18.29 3.92 -2.06
CA CYS A 67 -17.38 5.01 -1.70
C CYS A 67 -15.94 4.47 -1.56
N ASP A 68 -15.00 5.37 -1.60
CA ASP A 68 -13.61 5.06 -1.33
C ASP A 68 -13.35 4.68 0.13
N SER A 69 -12.18 4.15 0.40
CA SER A 69 -11.87 3.54 1.69
C SER A 69 -11.67 4.58 2.79
N PRO A 70 -12.39 4.49 3.93
CA PRO A 70 -12.03 5.29 5.08
C PRO A 70 -10.66 4.87 5.65
N GLN A 71 -9.96 5.81 6.25
CA GLN A 71 -8.66 5.55 6.90
C GLN A 71 -8.72 4.38 7.90
N ALA A 72 -9.84 4.22 8.60
CA ALA A 72 -10.04 3.12 9.54
C ALA A 72 -10.01 1.74 8.86
N LEU A 73 -10.58 1.61 7.67
CA LEU A 73 -10.55 0.37 6.89
C LEU A 73 -9.13 0.04 6.43
N VAL A 74 -8.44 1.02 5.84
CA VAL A 74 -7.05 0.87 5.39
C VAL A 74 -6.16 0.42 6.54
N LEU A 75 -6.22 1.12 7.69
CA LEU A 75 -5.44 0.75 8.87
C LEU A 75 -5.78 -0.65 9.39
N SER A 76 -7.05 -1.03 9.35
CA SER A 76 -7.50 -2.38 9.74
C SER A 76 -6.90 -3.46 8.83
N ALA A 77 -6.89 -3.23 7.51
CA ALA A 77 -6.29 -4.15 6.53
C ALA A 77 -4.78 -4.30 6.78
N LEU A 78 -4.05 -3.19 6.93
CA LEU A 78 -2.61 -3.22 7.18
C LEU A 78 -2.27 -3.92 8.51
N LYS A 79 -3.06 -3.70 9.56
CA LYS A 79 -2.91 -4.42 10.84
C LYS A 79 -3.19 -5.92 10.70
N ALA A 80 -4.16 -6.31 9.89
CA ALA A 80 -4.44 -7.72 9.62
C ALA A 80 -3.29 -8.38 8.86
N MET A 81 -2.71 -7.69 7.87
CA MET A 81 -1.50 -8.16 7.18
C MET A 81 -0.35 -8.38 8.16
N HIS A 82 -0.06 -7.39 9.01
CA HIS A 82 0.99 -7.50 10.01
C HIS A 82 0.72 -8.64 11.02
N LYS A 83 -0.52 -8.83 11.44
CA LYS A 83 -0.89 -9.94 12.33
C LYS A 83 -0.67 -11.31 11.67
N PHE A 84 -0.93 -11.42 10.36
CA PHE A 84 -0.79 -12.68 9.62
C PHE A 84 0.67 -12.99 9.29
N GLN A 85 1.43 -12.02 8.77
CA GLN A 85 2.86 -12.15 8.45
C GLN A 85 3.58 -10.84 8.79
N PRO A 86 4.13 -10.72 10.01
CA PRO A 86 4.74 -9.48 10.49
C PRO A 86 6.12 -9.19 9.89
N LYS A 87 6.80 -10.21 9.35
CA LYS A 87 8.16 -10.11 8.81
C LYS A 87 8.23 -10.76 7.42
N PRO A 88 7.57 -10.18 6.40
CA PRO A 88 7.80 -10.60 5.03
C PRO A 88 9.22 -10.21 4.60
N ASP A 89 9.72 -10.79 3.52
CA ASP A 89 11.03 -10.42 2.96
C ASP A 89 11.01 -9.01 2.36
N PHE A 90 9.87 -8.62 1.80
CA PHE A 90 9.61 -7.26 1.28
C PHE A 90 8.10 -7.02 1.11
N ILE A 91 7.76 -5.76 0.83
CA ILE A 91 6.41 -5.33 0.47
C ILE A 91 6.46 -4.70 -0.92
N VAL A 92 5.57 -5.10 -1.81
CA VAL A 92 5.32 -4.42 -3.08
C VAL A 92 4.09 -3.53 -2.90
N TRP A 93 4.24 -2.24 -3.13
CA TRP A 93 3.15 -1.26 -3.08
C TRP A 93 3.04 -0.58 -4.44
N THR A 94 1.93 -0.82 -5.15
CA THR A 94 1.76 -0.39 -6.54
C THR A 94 0.91 0.86 -6.70
N GLY A 95 0.79 1.65 -5.63
CA GLY A 95 0.15 2.96 -5.70
C GLY A 95 -1.37 2.91 -5.59
N ASP A 96 -2.01 3.86 -6.26
CA ASP A 96 -3.44 4.15 -6.17
C ASP A 96 -3.91 4.31 -4.72
N SER A 97 -3.14 5.11 -3.99
CA SER A 97 -3.42 5.41 -2.60
C SER A 97 -4.48 6.48 -2.44
N ALA A 98 -4.51 7.44 -3.37
CA ALA A 98 -5.45 8.56 -3.36
C ALA A 98 -6.84 8.13 -3.83
N PRO A 99 -7.91 8.79 -3.31
CA PRO A 99 -9.28 8.43 -3.65
C PRO A 99 -9.66 8.86 -5.07
N HIS A 100 -10.72 8.26 -5.58
CA HIS A 100 -11.44 8.78 -6.74
C HIS A 100 -12.03 10.15 -6.41
N TRP A 101 -12.31 10.95 -7.44
CA TRP A 101 -12.86 12.26 -7.21
C TRP A 101 -14.00 12.57 -8.17
N LYS A 102 -15.05 13.14 -7.62
CA LYS A 102 -16.19 13.62 -8.39
C LYS A 102 -16.01 15.11 -8.66
N LYS A 103 -16.23 15.51 -9.91
CA LYS A 103 -16.19 16.92 -10.31
C LYS A 103 -16.94 17.84 -9.29
N PRO A 104 -16.56 19.13 -9.10
CA PRO A 104 -15.88 19.91 -10.13
C PRO A 104 -14.34 19.94 -10.05
N ALA A 105 -13.73 19.56 -8.95
CA ALA A 105 -12.27 19.66 -8.85
C ALA A 105 -11.65 18.37 -8.32
N PRO A 106 -10.62 17.81 -8.98
CA PRO A 106 -9.84 16.72 -8.42
C PRO A 106 -9.12 17.16 -7.15
N PRO A 107 -8.71 16.24 -6.27
CA PRO A 107 -7.83 16.57 -5.17
C PRO A 107 -6.55 17.19 -5.74
N ASN A 108 -6.04 18.21 -5.07
CA ASN A 108 -4.78 18.82 -5.48
C ASN A 108 -3.60 17.93 -5.07
N ASP A 109 -2.42 18.20 -5.66
CA ASP A 109 -1.19 17.45 -5.39
C ASP A 109 -0.88 17.32 -3.90
N THR A 110 -1.16 18.36 -3.12
CA THR A 110 -0.94 18.35 -1.65
C THR A 110 -1.82 17.31 -0.95
N TYR A 111 -3.08 17.21 -1.33
CA TYR A 111 -3.99 16.21 -0.77
C TYR A 111 -3.52 14.79 -1.11
N ILE A 112 -3.25 14.53 -2.39
CA ILE A 112 -2.76 13.24 -2.88
C ILE A 112 -1.48 12.85 -2.13
N MET A 113 -0.52 13.77 -2.05
CA MET A 113 0.73 13.54 -1.33
C MET A 113 0.51 13.22 0.16
N ASN A 114 -0.42 13.89 0.81
CA ASN A 114 -0.73 13.63 2.21
C ASN A 114 -1.36 12.25 2.43
N VAL A 115 -2.23 11.82 1.51
CA VAL A 115 -2.81 10.47 1.54
C VAL A 115 -1.72 9.43 1.37
N THR A 116 -0.92 9.56 0.32
CA THR A 116 0.19 8.63 0.02
C THR A 116 1.19 8.53 1.18
N LYS A 117 1.59 9.67 1.76
CA LYS A 117 2.44 9.70 2.96
C LYS A 117 1.79 9.02 4.16
N SER A 118 0.48 9.17 4.33
CA SER A 118 -0.23 8.53 5.43
C SER A 118 -0.22 7.01 5.29
N VAL A 119 -0.47 6.50 4.09
CA VAL A 119 -0.38 5.06 3.79
C VAL A 119 1.03 4.55 4.09
N PHE A 120 2.04 5.24 3.55
CA PHE A 120 3.43 4.84 3.74
C PHE A 120 3.81 4.79 5.23
N ARG A 121 3.51 5.85 5.99
CA ARG A 121 3.80 5.90 7.44
C ARG A 121 3.15 4.75 8.20
N GLN A 122 1.96 4.33 7.80
CA GLN A 122 1.28 3.19 8.41
C GLN A 122 1.98 1.88 8.08
N LEU A 123 2.44 1.69 6.84
CA LEU A 123 3.26 0.55 6.44
C LEU A 123 4.58 0.52 7.21
N ASP A 124 5.31 1.63 7.23
CA ASP A 124 6.61 1.74 7.91
C ASP A 124 6.49 1.47 9.42
N ASN A 125 5.48 2.04 10.08
CA ASN A 125 5.24 1.81 11.50
C ASN A 125 4.91 0.36 11.84
N LEU A 126 4.17 -0.34 10.97
CA LEU A 126 3.78 -1.73 11.20
C LEU A 126 4.89 -2.71 10.80
N PHE A 127 5.61 -2.44 9.74
CA PHE A 127 6.60 -3.34 9.14
C PHE A 127 8.03 -2.78 9.24
N GLN A 128 8.42 -2.33 10.42
CA GLN A 128 9.73 -1.72 10.66
C GLN A 128 10.89 -2.58 10.14
N GLY A 129 11.74 -1.99 9.30
CA GLY A 129 12.89 -2.65 8.72
C GLY A 129 12.58 -3.62 7.57
N VAL A 130 11.33 -3.73 7.15
CA VAL A 130 10.95 -4.51 5.96
C VAL A 130 11.06 -3.59 4.73
N PRO A 131 11.81 -3.97 3.68
CA PRO A 131 11.91 -3.18 2.46
C PRO A 131 10.53 -3.01 1.80
N VAL A 132 10.22 -1.78 1.37
CA VAL A 132 9.02 -1.49 0.58
C VAL A 132 9.43 -1.06 -0.83
N VAL A 133 9.02 -1.82 -1.83
CA VAL A 133 9.19 -1.48 -3.25
C VAL A 133 7.92 -0.78 -3.71
N ALA A 134 8.02 0.52 -4.00
CA ALA A 134 6.86 1.34 -4.31
C ALA A 134 6.82 1.77 -5.78
N ALA A 135 5.62 1.87 -6.33
CA ALA A 135 5.32 2.52 -7.60
C ALA A 135 4.12 3.46 -7.41
N LEU A 136 3.98 4.45 -8.28
CA LEU A 136 2.77 5.29 -8.32
C LEU A 136 1.72 4.64 -9.21
N GLY A 137 0.46 4.68 -8.79
CA GLY A 137 -0.70 4.37 -9.61
C GLY A 137 -1.24 5.61 -10.31
N ASN A 138 -2.23 5.44 -11.15
CA ASN A 138 -2.76 6.53 -11.96
C ASN A 138 -3.52 7.60 -11.16
N HIS A 139 -4.06 7.25 -9.98
CA HIS A 139 -4.70 8.20 -9.07
C HIS A 139 -3.72 8.96 -8.17
N ASP A 140 -2.45 8.59 -8.16
CA ASP A 140 -1.43 9.32 -7.42
C ASP A 140 -0.94 10.58 -8.18
N ALA A 141 -1.65 11.02 -9.22
CA ALA A 141 -1.45 12.26 -9.96
C ALA A 141 -2.68 13.17 -9.90
N SER A 142 -2.48 14.49 -10.09
CA SER A 142 -3.56 15.47 -10.26
C SER A 142 -3.39 16.25 -11.55
N PRO A 143 -4.34 16.14 -12.51
CA PRO A 143 -5.48 15.22 -12.52
C PRO A 143 -5.05 13.74 -12.62
N PRO A 144 -5.91 12.78 -12.23
CA PRO A 144 -5.62 11.36 -12.44
C PRO A 144 -5.27 11.06 -13.90
N ASP A 145 -4.45 10.03 -14.13
CA ASP A 145 -3.94 9.61 -15.44
C ASP A 145 -3.02 10.62 -16.15
N GLN A 146 -2.64 11.72 -15.50
CA GLN A 146 -1.88 12.80 -16.13
C GLN A 146 -0.54 13.05 -15.43
N PHE A 147 0.33 12.03 -15.43
CA PHE A 147 1.73 12.26 -15.06
C PHE A 147 2.44 13.07 -16.15
N PRO A 148 3.24 14.08 -15.78
CA PRO A 148 4.04 14.84 -16.74
C PRO A 148 4.99 13.90 -17.50
N VAL A 149 5.06 14.09 -18.80
CA VAL A 149 6.02 13.34 -19.63
C VAL A 149 7.45 13.72 -19.20
N ALA A 150 8.30 12.73 -19.02
CA ALA A 150 9.71 12.95 -18.72
C ALA A 150 10.33 13.90 -19.78
N ASN A 151 11.05 14.94 -19.33
CA ASN A 151 11.73 15.95 -20.14
C ASN A 151 10.91 17.17 -20.61
N THR A 152 9.72 17.42 -20.13
CA THR A 152 8.97 18.65 -20.45
C THR A 152 9.31 19.86 -19.56
N GLY A 153 10.32 19.76 -18.70
CA GLY A 153 10.72 20.85 -17.78
C GLY A 153 9.83 21.00 -16.55
N GLU A 154 8.62 20.44 -16.57
CA GLU A 154 7.75 20.33 -15.40
C GLU A 154 7.84 18.92 -14.83
N ASN A 155 8.81 18.71 -13.93
CA ASN A 155 9.12 17.37 -13.44
C ASN A 155 8.35 17.06 -12.15
N LYS A 156 7.03 17.28 -12.16
CA LYS A 156 6.14 17.04 -11.00
C LYS A 156 6.23 15.61 -10.48
N THR A 157 6.40 14.65 -11.37
CA THR A 157 6.58 13.24 -10.99
C THR A 157 7.86 13.05 -10.19
N ASN A 158 8.97 13.64 -10.63
CA ASN A 158 10.23 13.58 -9.88
C ASN A 158 10.16 14.37 -8.58
N GLU A 159 9.48 15.52 -8.57
CA GLU A 159 9.24 16.30 -7.36
C GLU A 159 8.42 15.49 -6.35
N TYR A 160 7.38 14.80 -6.81
CA TYR A 160 6.54 13.96 -5.98
C TYR A 160 7.32 12.77 -5.40
N TYR A 161 8.05 12.03 -6.21
CA TYR A 161 8.92 10.95 -5.75
C TYR A 161 10.03 11.48 -4.83
N THR A 162 10.65 12.61 -5.18
CA THR A 162 11.68 13.24 -4.36
C THR A 162 11.11 13.68 -3.01
N ALA A 163 9.89 14.23 -2.99
CA ALA A 163 9.24 14.63 -1.74
C ALA A 163 8.88 13.41 -0.86
N LEU A 164 8.45 12.31 -1.44
CA LEU A 164 8.25 11.05 -0.72
C LEU A 164 9.59 10.51 -0.19
N TRP A 165 10.62 10.55 -1.01
CA TRP A 165 11.97 10.08 -0.67
C TRP A 165 12.61 10.91 0.45
N GLN A 166 12.62 12.24 0.29
CA GLN A 166 13.26 13.14 1.26
C GLN A 166 12.60 13.17 2.63
N GLN A 167 11.33 12.75 2.72
CA GLN A 167 10.60 12.72 3.99
C GLN A 167 10.78 11.40 4.76
N GLY A 168 11.80 10.60 4.39
CA GLY A 168 12.05 9.30 5.02
C GLY A 168 10.93 8.30 4.78
N ALA A 169 10.04 8.62 3.81
CA ALA A 169 8.97 7.72 3.44
C ALA A 169 9.50 6.38 2.93
N PHE A 170 10.69 6.38 2.42
CA PHE A 170 11.32 5.20 1.87
C PHE A 170 12.68 5.00 2.54
N GLY A 171 12.81 4.63 3.75
CA GLY A 171 14.08 4.44 4.47
C GLY A 171 15.27 4.07 3.55
N ASP A 172 16.49 4.05 4.05
CA ASP A 172 17.72 3.84 3.26
C ASP A 172 17.76 2.52 2.44
N HIS A 173 16.69 1.74 2.47
CA HIS A 173 16.61 0.39 1.91
C HIS A 173 15.76 0.26 0.63
N ILE A 174 15.24 1.37 0.06
CA ILE A 174 14.37 1.29 -1.11
C ILE A 174 15.11 1.66 -2.39
N GLN A 175 15.13 0.74 -3.33
CA GLN A 175 15.48 1.00 -4.73
C GLN A 175 14.19 1.24 -5.53
N VAL A 176 13.89 2.51 -5.80
CA VAL A 176 12.86 2.86 -6.79
C VAL A 176 13.48 2.74 -8.18
N ARG A 177 12.93 1.86 -9.00
CA ARG A 177 13.23 1.83 -10.44
C ARG A 177 12.08 2.50 -11.16
N PHE A 178 12.41 3.56 -11.90
CA PHE A 178 11.48 4.16 -12.86
C PHE A 178 11.48 3.29 -14.12
N CYS A 179 10.29 2.93 -14.59
CA CYS A 179 10.10 2.36 -15.92
C CYS A 179 9.84 3.48 -16.92
#